data_72ea182a6b1634a6e27aae417f7c4d9b
#
_entry.id   72ea182a6b1634a6e27aae417f7c4d9b
#
_cell.length_a   1.000
_cell.length_b   1.000
_cell.length_c   1.000
_cell.angle_alpha   90.00
_cell.angle_beta   90.00
_cell.angle_gamma   90.00
#
_symmetry.space_group_name_H-M   'P 1'
#
loop_
_entity.id
_entity.type
_entity.pdbx_description
1 polymer ?
#
loop_
_entity_poly.entity_id
_entity_poly.type
_entity_poly.pdbx_seq_one_letter_code
_entity_poly.pdbx_strand_id
1 'polypeptide(L)'
;MKKVLAIIDVQNDFITGALPNPDAQKAVPNIVKKIEEFDGDLIVCTFDTHYEWNYANSKEGQAIPEHCIWGSDGWHLEKSVEEAIKNNKHHPYVQEVIKHTFGSVKMPEYIDSFVHEEEFEIEFVGFCTDICVISNVLITKASFPNRANITVDSSCCAGLTPEKHEAALETMRSCLINVK
;
A
#
# COMPACT_ATOMS: atom_id res chain seq x y z
N MET A 1 5.95 -14.52 16.43
CA MET A 1 5.05 -14.32 15.28
C MET A 1 5.67 -13.24 14.42
N LYS A 2 5.78 -13.45 13.11
CA LYS A 2 6.33 -12.47 12.16
C LYS A 2 5.45 -11.25 12.07
N LYS A 3 6.05 -10.07 11.92
CA LYS A 3 5.35 -8.81 11.72
C LYS A 3 5.68 -8.22 10.35
N VAL A 4 4.66 -7.86 9.60
CA VAL A 4 4.77 -7.28 8.25
C VAL A 4 4.12 -5.91 8.22
N LEU A 5 4.78 -4.92 7.60
CA LEU A 5 4.18 -3.63 7.26
C LEU A 5 4.04 -3.54 5.74
N ALA A 6 2.81 -3.41 5.26
CA ALA A 6 2.51 -3.23 3.83
C ALA A 6 2.23 -1.75 3.53
N ILE A 7 3.12 -1.14 2.77
CA ILE A 7 3.07 0.26 2.33
C ILE A 7 2.55 0.26 0.89
N ILE A 8 1.30 0.65 0.71
CA ILE A 8 0.60 0.54 -0.56
C ILE A 8 0.68 1.86 -1.32
N ASP A 9 1.45 1.86 -2.43
CA ASP A 9 1.52 2.92 -3.43
C ASP A 9 1.69 4.34 -2.85
N VAL A 10 2.58 4.52 -1.88
CA VAL A 10 2.87 5.85 -1.30
C VAL A 10 3.82 6.61 -2.23
N GLN A 11 3.39 6.75 -3.50
CA GLN A 11 4.12 7.35 -4.61
C GLN A 11 3.76 8.83 -4.78
N ASN A 12 4.68 9.62 -5.33
CA ASN A 12 4.51 11.07 -5.46
C ASN A 12 3.25 11.46 -6.24
N ASP A 13 2.85 10.69 -7.27
CA ASP A 13 1.69 11.02 -8.09
C ASP A 13 0.37 10.98 -7.31
N PHE A 14 0.25 10.14 -6.28
CA PHE A 14 -0.94 10.07 -5.42
C PHE A 14 -0.95 11.11 -4.29
N ILE A 15 0.12 11.88 -4.13
CA ILE A 15 0.27 12.83 -3.02
C ILE A 15 0.24 14.27 -3.54
N THR A 16 1.19 14.62 -4.42
CA THR A 16 1.36 15.97 -4.96
C THR A 16 1.50 16.02 -6.48
N GLY A 17 1.65 14.87 -7.14
CA GLY A 17 1.90 14.75 -8.57
C GLY A 17 0.64 14.76 -9.43
N ALA A 18 0.50 13.80 -10.36
CA ALA A 18 -0.55 13.78 -11.38
C ALA A 18 -1.97 13.61 -10.81
N LEU A 19 -2.12 12.92 -9.67
CA LEU A 19 -3.38 12.68 -8.97
C LEU A 19 -3.31 13.20 -7.52
N PRO A 20 -3.16 14.52 -7.32
CA PRO A 20 -2.88 15.09 -6.01
C PRO A 20 -4.04 14.88 -5.03
N ASN A 21 -3.71 14.45 -3.81
CA ASN A 21 -4.71 14.18 -2.78
C ASN A 21 -4.31 14.88 -1.46
N PRO A 22 -5.06 15.90 -1.02
CA PRO A 22 -4.77 16.63 0.22
C PRO A 22 -4.83 15.76 1.49
N ASP A 23 -5.66 14.73 1.51
CA ASP A 23 -5.77 13.83 2.67
C ASP A 23 -4.61 12.83 2.67
N ALA A 24 -4.10 12.40 1.50
CA ALA A 24 -2.86 11.66 1.39
C ALA A 24 -1.67 12.48 1.93
N GLN A 25 -1.58 13.77 1.58
CA GLN A 25 -0.54 14.66 2.11
C GLN A 25 -0.55 14.73 3.65
N LYS A 26 -1.74 14.73 4.26
CA LYS A 26 -1.89 14.72 5.74
C LYS A 26 -1.52 13.38 6.36
N ALA A 27 -1.71 12.26 5.63
CA ALA A 27 -1.42 10.93 6.12
C ALA A 27 0.09 10.59 6.07
N VAL A 28 0.86 11.20 5.16
CA VAL A 28 2.31 10.94 5.01
C VAL A 28 3.09 11.03 6.33
N PRO A 29 2.95 12.06 7.17
CA PRO A 29 3.67 12.12 8.44
C PRO A 29 3.35 10.94 9.38
N ASN A 30 2.11 10.43 9.37
CA ASN A 30 1.72 9.28 10.16
C ASN A 30 2.37 8.00 9.61
N ILE A 31 2.44 7.86 8.29
CA ILE A 31 3.14 6.74 7.62
C ILE A 31 4.62 6.75 7.97
N VAL A 32 5.28 7.91 7.88
CA VAL A 32 6.69 8.08 8.25
C VAL A 32 6.92 7.63 9.70
N LYS A 33 6.14 8.16 10.64
CA LYS A 33 6.23 7.78 12.04
C LYS A 33 6.04 6.27 12.24
N LYS A 34 5.06 5.68 11.57
CA LYS A 34 4.80 4.23 11.62
C LYS A 34 6.01 3.43 11.14
N ILE A 35 6.65 3.84 10.05
CA ILE A 35 7.84 3.18 9.52
C ILE A 35 9.01 3.31 10.51
N GLU A 36 9.24 4.49 11.06
CA GLU A 36 10.32 4.73 12.04
C GLU A 36 10.16 3.91 13.32
N GLU A 37 8.91 3.70 13.77
CA GLU A 37 8.57 2.92 14.97
C GLU A 37 8.42 1.42 14.68
N PHE A 38 8.41 0.98 13.42
CA PHE A 38 8.23 -0.41 13.05
C PHE A 38 9.42 -1.26 13.46
N ASP A 39 9.17 -2.21 14.38
CA ASP A 39 10.13 -3.15 14.95
C ASP A 39 9.98 -4.58 14.38
N GLY A 40 9.28 -4.70 13.25
CA GLY A 40 8.95 -5.99 12.65
C GLY A 40 10.01 -6.52 11.68
N ASP A 41 9.62 -7.57 10.95
CA ASP A 41 10.53 -8.39 10.16
C ASP A 41 10.58 -8.01 8.69
N LEU A 42 9.43 -7.56 8.12
CA LEU A 42 9.29 -7.31 6.69
C LEU A 42 8.51 -6.03 6.42
N ILE A 43 9.05 -5.17 5.55
CA ILE A 43 8.30 -4.09 4.89
C ILE A 43 8.06 -4.50 3.43
N VAL A 44 6.80 -4.48 3.01
CA VAL A 44 6.43 -4.67 1.60
C VAL A 44 5.98 -3.33 1.05
N CYS A 45 6.64 -2.83 0.01
CA CYS A 45 6.26 -1.61 -0.70
C CYS A 45 5.69 -1.97 -2.05
N THR A 46 4.43 -1.61 -2.32
CA THR A 46 3.87 -1.74 -3.66
C THR A 46 4.09 -0.46 -4.47
N PHE A 47 4.28 -0.65 -5.77
CA PHE A 47 4.43 0.43 -6.75
C PHE A 47 3.41 0.21 -7.85
N ASP A 48 2.42 1.08 -7.93
CA ASP A 48 1.61 1.18 -9.12
C ASP A 48 2.48 1.60 -10.29
N THR A 49 2.37 0.91 -11.43
CA THR A 49 3.35 1.07 -12.49
C THR A 49 2.71 0.96 -13.85
N HIS A 50 2.83 2.03 -14.60
CA HIS A 50 2.36 2.15 -15.97
C HIS A 50 3.51 2.46 -16.93
N TYR A 51 3.27 2.23 -18.22
CA TYR A 51 4.22 2.56 -19.28
C TYR A 51 3.57 3.53 -20.27
N GLU A 52 4.28 4.60 -20.60
CA GLU A 52 3.82 5.66 -21.50
C GLU A 52 3.26 5.11 -22.83
N TRP A 53 3.92 4.07 -23.39
CA TRP A 53 3.57 3.52 -24.70
C TRP A 53 2.22 2.78 -24.76
N ASN A 54 1.66 2.35 -23.64
CA ASN A 54 0.41 1.56 -23.62
C ASN A 54 -0.67 2.09 -22.69
N TYR A 55 -0.35 3.06 -21.79
CA TYR A 55 -1.29 3.51 -20.78
C TYR A 55 -2.62 4.01 -21.36
N ALA A 56 -2.56 4.92 -22.33
CA ALA A 56 -3.74 5.51 -22.96
C ALA A 56 -4.68 4.47 -23.62
N ASN A 57 -4.16 3.30 -23.98
CA ASN A 57 -4.94 2.22 -24.57
C ASN A 57 -5.49 1.24 -23.54
N SER A 58 -5.12 1.35 -22.26
CA SER A 58 -5.65 0.54 -21.18
C SER A 58 -7.04 1.01 -20.77
N LYS A 59 -7.82 0.13 -20.11
CA LYS A 59 -9.12 0.53 -19.53
C LYS A 59 -8.95 1.60 -18.45
N GLU A 60 -7.87 1.53 -17.71
CA GLU A 60 -7.54 2.49 -16.68
C GLU A 60 -7.18 3.84 -17.28
N GLY A 61 -6.30 3.88 -18.29
CA GLY A 61 -5.91 5.12 -18.96
C GLY A 61 -7.03 5.81 -19.76
N GLN A 62 -8.14 5.10 -20.03
CA GLN A 62 -9.35 5.71 -20.57
C GLN A 62 -10.20 6.41 -19.50
N ALA A 63 -9.99 6.12 -18.23
CA ALA A 63 -10.80 6.60 -17.10
C ALA A 63 -10.03 7.50 -16.13
N ILE A 64 -8.73 7.30 -16.01
CA ILE A 64 -7.85 7.97 -15.04
C ILE A 64 -6.72 8.66 -15.80
N PRO A 65 -6.35 9.92 -15.47
CA PRO A 65 -5.19 10.59 -16.05
C PRO A 65 -3.91 9.77 -15.91
N GLU A 66 -2.96 10.00 -16.82
CA GLU A 66 -1.65 9.35 -16.77
C GLU A 66 -0.94 9.63 -15.44
N HIS A 67 -0.47 8.56 -14.79
CA HIS A 67 0.21 8.60 -13.51
C HIS A 67 1.14 7.39 -13.36
N CYS A 68 2.03 7.47 -12.39
CA CYS A 68 2.95 6.39 -12.02
C CYS A 68 3.65 5.74 -13.23
N ILE A 69 4.08 6.57 -14.18
CA ILE A 69 4.84 6.11 -15.34
C ILE A 69 6.22 5.66 -14.87
N TRP A 70 6.59 4.45 -15.23
CA TRP A 70 7.87 3.82 -14.85
C TRP A 70 9.06 4.77 -14.97
N GLY A 71 9.74 5.01 -13.85
CA GLY A 71 10.95 5.83 -13.79
C GLY A 71 10.72 7.34 -13.80
N SER A 72 9.47 7.82 -13.84
CA SER A 72 9.15 9.23 -13.64
C SER A 72 9.28 9.64 -12.16
N ASP A 73 9.39 10.93 -11.89
CA ASP A 73 9.37 11.46 -10.51
C ASP A 73 8.09 11.05 -9.76
N GLY A 74 6.95 10.99 -10.48
CA GLY A 74 5.66 10.58 -9.95
C GLY A 74 5.59 9.12 -9.51
N TRP A 75 6.36 8.25 -10.16
CA TRP A 75 6.43 6.82 -9.85
C TRP A 75 7.20 6.53 -8.57
N HIS A 76 8.17 7.35 -8.18
CA HIS A 76 8.96 7.14 -6.98
C HIS A 76 8.12 7.29 -5.70
N LEU A 77 8.54 6.58 -4.64
CA LEU A 77 7.99 6.80 -3.30
C LEU A 77 8.16 8.27 -2.89
N GLU A 78 7.25 8.73 -2.05
CA GLU A 78 7.43 10.03 -1.39
C GLU A 78 8.74 10.01 -0.59
N LYS A 79 9.50 11.08 -0.71
CA LYS A 79 10.89 11.15 -0.25
C LYS A 79 11.06 10.85 1.25
N SER A 80 10.19 11.38 2.10
CA SER A 80 10.31 11.16 3.56
C SER A 80 9.97 9.71 3.93
N VAL A 81 9.09 9.07 3.19
CA VAL A 81 8.75 7.65 3.34
C VAL A 81 9.94 6.77 2.92
N GLU A 82 10.56 7.06 1.77
CA GLU A 82 11.76 6.35 1.33
C GLU A 82 12.90 6.50 2.34
N GLU A 83 13.13 7.71 2.86
CA GLU A 83 14.15 7.99 3.88
C GLU A 83 13.84 7.26 5.19
N ALA A 84 12.59 7.22 5.64
CA ALA A 84 12.19 6.48 6.84
C ALA A 84 12.44 4.98 6.73
N ILE A 85 12.15 4.39 5.56
CA ILE A 85 12.45 2.97 5.28
C ILE A 85 13.96 2.71 5.37
N LYS A 86 14.76 3.52 4.68
CA LYS A 86 16.25 3.38 4.66
C LYS A 86 16.88 3.53 6.04
N ASN A 87 16.33 4.41 6.87
CA ASN A 87 16.87 4.76 8.17
C ASN A 87 16.21 4.00 9.33
N ASN A 88 15.31 3.05 9.06
CA ASN A 88 14.69 2.28 10.14
C ASN A 88 15.75 1.51 10.94
N LYS A 89 15.82 1.79 12.25
CA LYS A 89 16.84 1.27 13.16
C LYS A 89 16.79 -0.25 13.41
N HIS A 90 15.67 -0.89 13.06
CA HIS A 90 15.47 -2.33 13.21
C HIS A 90 15.86 -3.11 11.95
N HIS A 91 16.16 -2.39 10.85
CA HIS A 91 16.60 -2.97 9.57
C HIS A 91 15.72 -4.14 9.07
N PRO A 92 14.40 -3.97 8.96
CA PRO A 92 13.52 -4.99 8.42
C PRO A 92 13.94 -5.35 6.99
N TYR A 93 13.64 -6.57 6.57
CA TYR A 93 13.76 -6.88 5.16
C TYR A 93 12.76 -6.04 4.35
N VAL A 94 13.19 -5.50 3.20
CA VAL A 94 12.33 -4.67 2.34
C VAL A 94 12.09 -5.39 1.03
N GLN A 95 10.82 -5.61 0.69
CA GLN A 95 10.38 -6.20 -0.58
C GLN A 95 9.61 -5.18 -1.39
N GLU A 96 10.11 -4.82 -2.55
CA GLU A 96 9.39 -4.03 -3.55
C GLU A 96 8.52 -4.94 -4.41
N VAL A 97 7.29 -4.50 -4.68
CA VAL A 97 6.31 -5.22 -5.49
C VAL A 97 5.75 -4.29 -6.57
N ILE A 98 6.24 -4.44 -7.78
CA ILE A 98 5.70 -3.73 -8.94
C ILE A 98 4.38 -4.37 -9.33
N LYS A 99 3.35 -3.55 -9.50
CA LYS A 99 2.02 -3.99 -9.92
C LYS A 99 1.49 -3.13 -11.09
N HIS A 100 0.68 -3.75 -11.95
CA HIS A 100 0.05 -3.11 -13.10
C HIS A 100 -1.48 -3.12 -12.98
N THR A 101 -1.98 -3.35 -11.79
CA THR A 101 -3.39 -3.46 -11.42
C THR A 101 -3.55 -2.95 -9.99
N PHE A 102 -4.76 -2.59 -9.59
CA PHE A 102 -5.03 -2.02 -8.26
C PHE A 102 -4.56 -2.92 -7.11
N GLY A 103 -4.78 -4.23 -7.19
CA GLY A 103 -4.24 -5.19 -6.24
C GLY A 103 -3.18 -6.09 -6.88
N SER A 104 -2.24 -6.58 -6.10
CA SER A 104 -1.19 -7.49 -6.55
C SER A 104 -1.44 -8.92 -6.08
N VAL A 105 -1.67 -9.83 -7.00
CA VAL A 105 -1.73 -11.27 -6.68
C VAL A 105 -0.37 -11.86 -6.33
N LYS A 106 0.72 -11.17 -6.68
CA LYS A 106 2.09 -11.59 -6.34
C LYS A 106 2.52 -11.18 -4.94
N MET A 107 1.92 -10.13 -4.37
CA MET A 107 2.30 -9.68 -3.03
C MET A 107 2.14 -10.79 -1.98
N PRO A 108 1.04 -11.56 -1.93
CA PRO A 108 0.95 -12.71 -1.03
C PRO A 108 2.03 -13.78 -1.24
N GLU A 109 2.46 -14.03 -2.47
CA GLU A 109 3.52 -15.01 -2.76
C GLU A 109 4.86 -14.59 -2.12
N TYR A 110 5.21 -13.28 -2.20
CA TYR A 110 6.40 -12.75 -1.53
C TYR A 110 6.29 -12.83 -0.01
N ILE A 111 5.12 -12.49 0.54
CA ILE A 111 4.87 -12.58 1.98
C ILE A 111 5.00 -14.04 2.43
N ASP A 112 4.38 -14.99 1.74
CA ASP A 112 4.40 -16.41 2.07
C ASP A 112 5.82 -16.98 2.05
N SER A 113 6.62 -16.61 1.06
CA SER A 113 8.03 -17.00 0.96
C SER A 113 8.88 -16.50 2.14
N PHE A 114 8.45 -15.43 2.80
CA PHE A 114 9.14 -14.85 3.96
C PHE A 114 8.63 -15.40 5.29
N VAL A 115 7.31 -15.60 5.44
CA VAL A 115 6.70 -16.06 6.70
C VAL A 115 6.72 -17.58 6.88
N HIS A 116 7.02 -18.36 5.81
CA HIS A 116 7.22 -19.82 5.86
C HIS A 116 6.09 -20.60 6.53
N GLU A 117 4.85 -20.41 6.07
CA GLU A 117 3.65 -21.10 6.58
C GLU A 117 3.25 -20.74 8.05
N GLU A 118 3.97 -19.87 8.72
CA GLU A 118 3.64 -19.43 10.09
C GLU A 118 2.44 -18.46 10.11
N GLU A 119 1.82 -18.34 11.27
CA GLU A 119 0.91 -17.20 11.54
C GLU A 119 1.72 -15.89 11.62
N PHE A 120 1.14 -14.82 11.11
CA PHE A 120 1.78 -13.51 11.09
C PHE A 120 0.80 -12.36 11.27
N GLU A 121 1.33 -11.23 11.69
CA GLU A 121 0.61 -9.96 11.72
C GLU A 121 0.99 -9.14 10.48
N ILE A 122 0.02 -8.52 9.85
CA ILE A 122 0.26 -7.58 8.77
C ILE A 122 -0.58 -6.33 8.94
N GLU A 123 0.09 -5.19 8.86
CA GLU A 123 -0.55 -3.89 8.92
C GLU A 123 -0.44 -3.19 7.57
N PHE A 124 -1.56 -2.66 7.08
CA PHE A 124 -1.64 -1.95 5.82
C PHE A 124 -1.75 -0.44 6.05
N VAL A 125 -0.97 0.30 5.27
CA VAL A 125 -0.98 1.77 5.16
C VAL A 125 -0.86 2.18 3.69
N GLY A 126 -1.26 3.40 3.34
CA GLY A 126 -1.04 3.94 2.00
C GLY A 126 -2.29 4.36 1.23
N PHE A 127 -2.21 4.36 -0.11
CA PHE A 127 -3.17 5.04 -0.99
C PHE A 127 -3.57 4.18 -2.21
N CYS A 128 -4.77 4.35 -2.80
CA CYS A 128 -5.92 4.95 -2.12
C CYS A 128 -6.68 3.88 -1.35
N THR A 129 -7.27 4.25 -0.21
CA THR A 129 -7.99 3.32 0.67
C THR A 129 -9.05 2.51 -0.07
N ASP A 130 -9.81 3.18 -0.93
CA ASP A 130 -10.94 2.66 -1.69
C ASP A 130 -10.56 1.97 -3.01
N ILE A 131 -9.28 1.92 -3.35
CA ILE A 131 -8.78 1.31 -4.59
C ILE A 131 -7.65 0.30 -4.28
N CYS A 132 -6.41 0.78 -4.19
CA CYS A 132 -5.24 -0.11 -4.07
C CYS A 132 -5.13 -0.75 -2.69
N VAL A 133 -5.43 -0.01 -1.61
CA VAL A 133 -5.35 -0.55 -0.24
C VAL A 133 -6.36 -1.69 -0.06
N ILE A 134 -7.66 -1.42 -0.27
CA ILE A 134 -8.70 -2.45 -0.10
C ILE A 134 -8.47 -3.67 -1.01
N SER A 135 -8.02 -3.45 -2.26
CA SER A 135 -7.72 -4.53 -3.19
C SER A 135 -6.63 -5.45 -2.66
N ASN A 136 -5.52 -4.91 -2.17
CA ASN A 136 -4.43 -5.70 -1.61
C ASN A 136 -4.80 -6.35 -0.27
N VAL A 137 -5.56 -5.66 0.59
CA VAL A 137 -6.08 -6.21 1.85
C VAL A 137 -6.95 -7.44 1.60
N LEU A 138 -7.91 -7.36 0.67
CA LEU A 138 -8.82 -8.47 0.38
C LEU A 138 -8.12 -9.64 -0.30
N ILE A 139 -7.18 -9.37 -1.21
CA ILE A 139 -6.34 -10.42 -1.81
C ILE A 139 -5.52 -11.12 -0.72
N THR A 140 -4.90 -10.38 0.19
CA THR A 140 -4.15 -10.95 1.31
C THR A 140 -5.05 -11.78 2.23
N LYS A 141 -6.25 -11.28 2.55
CA LYS A 141 -7.23 -12.03 3.35
C LYS A 141 -7.63 -13.34 2.69
N ALA A 142 -7.85 -13.32 1.38
CA ALA A 142 -8.21 -14.52 0.62
C ALA A 142 -7.04 -15.52 0.52
N SER A 143 -5.81 -15.03 0.44
CA SER A 143 -4.60 -15.88 0.36
C SER A 143 -4.24 -16.52 1.70
N PHE A 144 -4.53 -15.84 2.83
CA PHE A 144 -4.16 -16.30 4.17
C PHE A 144 -5.35 -16.29 5.14
N PRO A 145 -6.44 -17.05 4.85
CA PRO A 145 -7.71 -16.92 5.58
C PRO A 145 -7.60 -17.18 7.08
N ASN A 146 -6.65 -18.03 7.50
CA ASN A 146 -6.48 -18.47 8.87
C ASN A 146 -5.10 -18.15 9.47
N ARG A 147 -4.19 -17.54 8.69
CA ARG A 147 -2.79 -17.31 9.10
C ARG A 147 -2.45 -15.83 9.29
N ALA A 148 -3.13 -14.94 8.60
CA ALA A 148 -2.85 -13.52 8.66
C ALA A 148 -3.80 -12.80 9.63
N ASN A 149 -3.24 -12.14 10.64
CA ASN A 149 -3.92 -11.15 11.46
C ASN A 149 -3.77 -9.78 10.77
N ILE A 150 -4.80 -9.37 10.04
CA ILE A 150 -4.75 -8.19 9.17
C ILE A 150 -5.30 -6.98 9.89
N THR A 151 -4.53 -5.90 9.90
CA THR A 151 -4.93 -4.58 10.40
C THR A 151 -4.75 -3.53 9.30
N VAL A 152 -5.66 -2.58 9.22
CA VAL A 152 -5.53 -1.35 8.43
C VAL A 152 -5.50 -0.17 9.38
N ASP A 153 -4.46 0.67 9.28
CA ASP A 153 -4.37 1.92 10.04
C ASP A 153 -5.01 3.05 9.22
N SER A 154 -6.24 3.41 9.58
CA SER A 154 -7.01 4.43 8.86
C SER A 154 -6.33 5.80 8.88
N SER A 155 -5.59 6.12 9.94
CA SER A 155 -4.86 7.40 10.05
C SER A 155 -3.64 7.49 9.11
N CYS A 156 -3.20 6.36 8.59
CA CYS A 156 -2.12 6.20 7.62
C CYS A 156 -2.64 5.90 6.20
N CYS A 157 -3.92 6.11 5.94
CA CYS A 157 -4.56 5.88 4.65
C CYS A 157 -5.37 7.12 4.22
N ALA A 158 -5.59 7.25 2.91
CA ALA A 158 -6.50 8.24 2.35
C ALA A 158 -7.20 7.67 1.12
N GLY A 159 -8.50 7.90 0.99
CA GLY A 159 -9.29 7.55 -0.19
C GLY A 159 -9.35 8.70 -1.19
N LEU A 160 -10.01 8.47 -2.32
CA LEU A 160 -10.28 9.51 -3.32
C LEU A 160 -11.16 10.63 -2.75
N THR A 161 -12.07 10.30 -1.83
CA THR A 161 -12.84 11.24 -1.02
C THR A 161 -13.00 10.67 0.39
N PRO A 162 -13.31 11.50 1.40
CA PRO A 162 -13.59 11.02 2.76
C PRO A 162 -14.68 9.95 2.80
N GLU A 163 -15.77 10.12 2.01
CA GLU A 163 -16.87 9.17 1.96
C GLU A 163 -16.46 7.81 1.39
N LYS A 164 -15.62 7.81 0.35
CA LYS A 164 -15.08 6.57 -0.25
C LYS A 164 -14.09 5.89 0.69
N HIS A 165 -13.27 6.67 1.39
CA HIS A 165 -12.38 6.17 2.44
C HIS A 165 -13.17 5.39 3.50
N GLU A 166 -14.20 6.01 4.10
CA GLU A 166 -15.02 5.37 5.12
C GLU A 166 -15.78 4.14 4.58
N ALA A 167 -16.32 4.22 3.36
CA ALA A 167 -16.99 3.07 2.74
C ALA A 167 -16.06 1.87 2.55
N ALA A 168 -14.81 2.12 2.17
CA ALA A 168 -13.82 1.06 2.04
C ALA A 168 -13.44 0.46 3.40
N LEU A 169 -13.25 1.30 4.43
CA LEU A 169 -12.97 0.84 5.79
C LEU A 169 -14.12 -0.02 6.33
N GLU A 170 -15.37 0.39 6.11
CA GLU A 170 -16.55 -0.37 6.53
C GLU A 170 -16.65 -1.73 5.79
N THR A 171 -16.34 -1.74 4.50
CA THR A 171 -16.26 -2.98 3.73
C THR A 171 -15.19 -3.92 4.30
N MET A 172 -14.02 -3.40 4.65
CA MET A 172 -12.94 -4.19 5.26
C MET A 172 -13.34 -4.72 6.64
N ARG A 173 -14.03 -3.94 7.50
CA ARG A 173 -14.59 -4.41 8.77
C ARG A 173 -15.56 -5.58 8.55
N SER A 174 -16.44 -5.46 7.55
CA SER A 174 -17.38 -6.55 7.18
C SER A 174 -16.66 -7.82 6.73
N CYS A 175 -15.45 -7.70 6.20
CA CYS A 175 -14.57 -8.82 5.81
C CYS A 175 -13.68 -9.32 6.98
N LEU A 176 -13.97 -8.95 8.21
CA LEU A 176 -13.22 -9.34 9.42
C LEU A 176 -11.76 -8.84 9.40
N ILE A 177 -11.53 -7.67 8.84
CA ILE A 177 -10.28 -6.94 8.91
C ILE A 177 -10.34 -5.99 10.11
N ASN A 178 -9.29 -5.96 10.91
CA ASN A 178 -9.17 -4.98 11.99
C ASN A 178 -8.85 -3.59 11.40
N VAL A 179 -9.68 -2.59 11.71
CA VAL A 179 -9.46 -1.19 11.28
C VAL A 179 -9.31 -0.34 12.53
N LYS A 180 -8.16 0.29 12.68
CA LYS A 180 -7.84 1.18 13.80
C LYS A 180 -7.66 2.62 13.35
#